data_90e27776afc6b4d563a242018fe82075
#
_entry.id   90e27776afc6b4d563a242018fe82075
#
_cell.length_a   1.000
_cell.length_b   1.000
_cell.length_c   1.000
_cell.angle_alpha   90.00
_cell.angle_beta   90.00
_cell.angle_gamma   90.00
#
_symmetry.space_group_name_H-M   'P 1'
#
loop_
_entity.id
_entity.type
_entity.pdbx_description
1 polymer ?
#
loop_
_entity_poly.entity_id
_entity_poly.type
_entity_poly.pdbx_seq_one_letter_code
_entity_poly.pdbx_strand_id
1 'polypeptide(L)'
;DKMISRNILERRLTMPYVNIKITKEGNVTPEQKAQLIEGATNLLHDVLGKNKATTVVVIDEVDTDNWGIGGIPVTEIRKNKK
;
A
#
# COMPACT_ATOMS: atom_id res chain seq x y z
N ASP A 1 -10.98 5.16 33.38
CA ASP A 1 -12.15 4.66 32.69
C ASP A 1 -11.79 3.51 31.78
N LYS A 2 -12.52 2.41 31.94
CA LYS A 2 -12.22 1.20 31.20
C LYS A 2 -12.37 1.36 29.69
N MET A 3 -13.34 2.14 29.26
CA MET A 3 -13.54 2.37 27.82
C MET A 3 -12.37 3.10 27.21
N ILE A 4 -11.87 4.11 27.89
CA ILE A 4 -10.73 4.86 27.40
C ILE A 4 -9.50 3.97 27.33
N SER A 5 -9.29 3.14 28.35
CA SER A 5 -8.16 2.21 28.38
C SER A 5 -8.26 1.20 27.26
N ARG A 6 -9.46 0.70 27.01
CA ARG A 6 -9.66 -0.27 25.94
C ARG A 6 -9.34 0.34 24.57
N ASN A 7 -9.79 1.59 24.36
CA ASN A 7 -9.50 2.25 23.09
C ASN A 7 -8.01 2.44 22.88
N ILE A 8 -7.28 2.79 23.93
CA ILE A 8 -5.85 2.95 23.84
C ILE A 8 -5.18 1.62 23.51
N LEU A 9 -5.62 0.54 24.17
CA LEU A 9 -5.07 -0.78 23.91
C LEU A 9 -5.36 -1.22 22.48
N GLU A 10 -6.57 -0.98 22.02
CA GLU A 10 -6.94 -1.35 20.66
C GLU A 10 -6.08 -0.63 19.64
N ARG A 11 -5.81 0.65 19.88
CA ARG A 11 -4.96 1.41 18.97
C ARG A 11 -3.55 0.88 18.94
N ARG A 12 -3.05 0.40 20.08
CA ARG A 12 -1.71 -0.18 20.15
C ARG A 12 -1.66 -1.54 19.47
N LEU A 13 -2.76 -2.30 19.58
CA LEU A 13 -2.81 -3.65 19.04
C LEU A 13 -3.13 -3.67 17.56
N THR A 14 -3.83 -2.65 17.07
CA THR A 14 -4.17 -2.57 15.65
C THR A 14 -3.08 -1.79 14.93
N MET A 15 -2.30 -2.50 14.17
CA MET A 15 -1.25 -1.87 13.37
C MET A 15 -1.71 -1.84 11.92
N PRO A 16 -2.05 -0.66 11.41
CA PRO A 16 -2.55 -0.58 10.05
C PRO A 16 -1.46 -0.98 9.06
N TYR A 17 -1.86 -1.71 8.06
CA TYR A 17 -0.98 -2.18 7.02
C TYR A 17 -1.59 -1.83 5.68
N VAL A 18 -0.81 -1.16 4.84
CA VAL A 18 -1.23 -0.81 3.49
C VAL A 18 -0.25 -1.44 2.51
N ASN A 19 -0.77 -2.12 1.53
CA ASN A 19 0.05 -2.67 0.46
C ASN A 19 -0.33 -2.02 -0.86
N ILE A 20 0.63 -1.42 -1.52
CA ILE A 20 0.43 -0.81 -2.84
C ILE A 20 1.15 -1.69 -3.84
N LYS A 21 0.37 -2.37 -4.68
CA LYS A 21 0.95 -3.22 -5.72
C LYS A 21 0.81 -2.52 -7.06
N ILE A 22 1.93 -2.42 -7.76
CA ILE A 22 1.96 -1.83 -9.09
C ILE A 22 2.77 -2.72 -9.99
N THR A 23 2.51 -2.65 -11.28
CA THR A 23 3.35 -3.37 -12.22
C THR A 23 4.71 -2.70 -12.29
N LYS A 24 5.74 -3.52 -12.43
CA LYS A 24 7.11 -3.02 -12.48
C LYS A 24 7.40 -2.46 -13.85
N GLU A 25 7.47 -1.15 -13.94
CA GLU A 25 7.70 -0.46 -15.21
C GLU A 25 9.09 0.16 -15.28
N GLY A 26 9.79 0.20 -14.15
CA GLY A 26 11.11 0.81 -14.12
C GLY A 26 11.10 2.32 -14.12
N ASN A 27 9.94 2.94 -13.87
CA ASN A 27 9.82 4.38 -13.95
C ASN A 27 9.33 5.03 -12.65
N VAL A 28 9.28 4.27 -11.56
CA VAL A 28 8.87 4.82 -10.26
C VAL A 28 10.14 5.08 -9.45
N THR A 29 10.35 6.34 -9.10
CA THR A 29 11.56 6.75 -8.41
C THR A 29 11.45 6.54 -6.91
N PRO A 30 12.60 6.48 -6.20
CA PRO A 30 12.55 6.41 -4.74
C PRO A 30 11.79 7.58 -4.11
N GLU A 31 11.87 8.76 -4.73
CA GLU A 31 11.15 9.93 -4.22
C GLU A 31 9.64 9.73 -4.33
N GLN A 32 9.20 9.15 -5.44
CA GLN A 32 7.77 8.85 -5.61
C GLN A 32 7.30 7.81 -4.63
N LYS A 33 8.13 6.80 -4.39
CA LYS A 33 7.80 5.77 -3.40
C LYS A 33 7.68 6.38 -2.01
N ALA A 34 8.58 7.29 -1.66
CA ALA A 34 8.52 7.97 -0.37
C ALA A 34 7.23 8.78 -0.25
N GLN A 35 6.81 9.44 -1.32
CA GLN A 35 5.56 10.20 -1.33
C GLN A 35 4.35 9.29 -1.17
N LEU A 36 4.38 8.13 -1.81
CA LEU A 36 3.28 7.17 -1.69
C LEU A 36 3.17 6.66 -0.26
N ILE A 37 4.31 6.34 0.34
CA ILE A 37 4.33 5.84 1.71
C ILE A 37 3.81 6.90 2.68
N GLU A 38 4.29 8.12 2.52
CA GLU A 38 3.86 9.22 3.37
C GLU A 38 2.38 9.51 3.17
N GLY A 39 1.93 9.54 1.93
CA GLY A 39 0.54 9.83 1.62
C GLY A 39 -0.42 8.80 2.16
N ALA A 40 -0.07 7.51 2.01
CA ALA A 40 -0.91 6.44 2.54
C ALA A 40 -0.96 6.51 4.06
N THR A 41 0.17 6.78 4.69
CA THR A 41 0.22 6.93 6.15
C THR A 41 -0.67 8.07 6.61
N ASN A 42 -0.58 9.21 5.94
CA ASN A 42 -1.39 10.37 6.29
C ASN A 42 -2.88 10.11 6.09
N LEU A 43 -3.20 9.37 5.03
CA LEU A 43 -4.60 9.05 4.74
C LEU A 43 -5.22 8.24 5.88
N LEU A 44 -4.52 7.23 6.36
CA LEU A 44 -5.03 6.40 7.45
C LEU A 44 -5.14 7.22 8.74
N HIS A 45 -4.22 8.12 8.96
CA HIS A 45 -4.28 9.00 10.12
C HIS A 45 -5.48 9.93 10.01
N ASP A 46 -5.68 10.55 8.86
CA ASP A 46 -6.73 11.55 8.70
C ASP A 46 -8.13 10.95 8.75
N VAL A 47 -8.29 9.76 8.17
CA VAL A 47 -9.61 9.15 8.08
C VAL A 47 -9.92 8.32 9.33
N LEU A 48 -8.96 7.55 9.80
CA LEU A 48 -9.18 6.58 10.86
C LEU A 48 -8.54 6.95 12.18
N GLY A 49 -7.75 8.00 12.22
CA GLY A 49 -7.05 8.38 13.44
C GLY A 49 -5.95 7.43 13.84
N LYS A 50 -5.42 6.66 12.89
CA LYS A 50 -4.37 5.71 13.20
C LYS A 50 -3.05 6.39 13.47
N ASN A 51 -2.25 5.78 14.34
CA ASN A 51 -0.95 6.31 14.70
C ASN A 51 0.01 6.18 13.54
N LYS A 52 0.56 7.31 13.10
CA LYS A 52 1.50 7.29 11.97
C LYS A 52 2.75 6.48 12.27
N ALA A 53 3.18 6.48 13.52
CA ALA A 53 4.41 5.80 13.90
C ALA A 53 4.33 4.28 13.77
N THR A 54 3.11 3.73 13.79
CA THR A 54 2.91 2.29 13.69
C THR A 54 2.24 1.87 12.40
N THR A 55 1.99 2.80 11.50
CA THR A 55 1.38 2.49 10.21
C THR A 55 2.46 1.97 9.27
N VAL A 56 2.21 0.80 8.70
CA VAL A 56 3.14 0.16 7.78
C VAL A 56 2.61 0.27 6.36
N VAL A 57 3.46 0.72 5.44
CA VAL A 57 3.11 0.81 4.03
C VAL A 57 4.18 0.07 3.24
N VAL A 58 3.75 -0.86 2.41
CA VAL A 58 4.65 -1.65 1.58
C VAL A 58 4.28 -1.42 0.12
N ILE A 59 5.29 -1.19 -0.70
CA ILE A 59 5.09 -1.04 -2.14
C ILE A 59 5.71 -2.25 -2.81
N ASP A 60 4.88 -2.99 -3.55
CA ASP A 60 5.33 -4.15 -4.32
C ASP A 60 5.32 -3.79 -5.80
N GLU A 61 6.48 -3.88 -6.41
CA GLU A 61 6.56 -3.78 -7.86
C GLU A 61 6.58 -5.20 -8.42
N VAL A 62 5.54 -5.54 -9.17
CA VAL A 62 5.31 -6.90 -9.64
C VAL A 62 5.63 -6.96 -11.14
N ASP A 63 6.43 -7.95 -11.53
CA ASP A 63 6.73 -8.15 -12.95
C ASP A 63 5.43 -8.35 -13.72
N THR A 64 5.40 -7.82 -14.94
CA THR A 64 4.21 -7.95 -15.77
C THR A 64 3.92 -9.41 -16.13
N ASP A 65 4.93 -10.27 -16.08
CA ASP A 65 4.71 -11.71 -16.24
C ASP A 65 3.91 -12.31 -15.11
N ASN A 66 3.94 -11.65 -13.94
CA ASN A 66 3.27 -12.14 -12.74
C ASN A 66 1.94 -11.44 -12.48
N TRP A 67 1.51 -10.58 -13.38
CA TRP A 67 0.28 -9.82 -13.23
C TRP A 67 -0.68 -10.24 -14.32
N GLY A 68 -1.72 -10.96 -13.94
CA GLY A 68 -2.68 -11.49 -14.90
C GLY A 68 -4.00 -10.76 -14.88
N ILE A 69 -4.56 -10.55 -16.05
CA ILE A 69 -5.88 -9.97 -16.22
C ILE A 69 -6.65 -10.87 -17.18
N GLY A 70 -7.78 -11.37 -16.71
CA GLY A 70 -8.60 -12.26 -17.55
C GLY A 70 -7.88 -13.52 -17.94
N GLY A 71 -6.96 -13.99 -17.10
CA GLY A 71 -6.21 -15.21 -17.38
C GLY A 71 -4.98 -15.00 -18.24
N ILE A 72 -4.64 -13.76 -18.58
CA ILE A 72 -3.54 -13.47 -19.49
C ILE A 72 -2.55 -12.54 -18.79
N PRO A 73 -1.25 -12.88 -18.78
CA PRO A 73 -0.24 -11.99 -18.22
C PRO A 73 -0.21 -10.65 -18.94
N VAL A 74 0.03 -9.59 -18.19
CA VAL A 74 0.08 -8.23 -18.77
C VAL A 74 1.13 -8.14 -19.85
N THR A 75 2.25 -8.86 -19.69
CA THR A 75 3.29 -8.90 -20.72
C THR A 75 2.70 -9.29 -22.07
N GLU A 76 1.85 -10.33 -22.09
CA GLU A 76 1.26 -10.79 -23.34
C GLU A 76 0.20 -9.81 -23.85
N ILE A 77 -0.55 -9.22 -22.95
CA ILE A 77 -1.57 -8.23 -23.35
C ILE A 77 -0.91 -7.07 -24.06
N ARG A 78 0.22 -6.60 -23.53
CA ARG A 78 0.91 -5.46 -24.13
C ARG A 78 1.55 -5.79 -25.46
N LYS A 79 2.01 -7.04 -25.65
CA LYS A 79 2.55 -7.45 -26.94
C LYS A 79 1.51 -7.44 -28.02
N ASN A 80 0.28 -7.81 -27.67
CA ASN A 80 -0.81 -7.88 -28.64
C ASN A 80 -1.48 -6.55 -28.88
N LYS A 81 -1.12 -5.56 -28.09
CA LYS A 81 -1.75 -4.24 -28.16
C LYS A 81 -0.83 -3.30 -28.90
N LYS A 82 -1.14 -3.05 -30.13
CA LYS A 82 -0.34 -2.11 -30.92
C LYS A 82 -1.14 -0.99 -31.47
#